data_7101f6467d5557df903e628736658401
#
_entry.id   7101f6467d5557df903e628736658401
#
_cell.length_a   1.000
_cell.length_b   1.000
_cell.length_c   1.000
_cell.angle_alpha   90.00
_cell.angle_beta   90.00
_cell.angle_gamma   90.00
#
_symmetry.space_group_name_H-M   'P 1'
#
loop_
_entity.id
_entity.type
_entity.pdbx_description
1 polymer ?
#
loop_
_entity_poly.entity_id
_entity_poly.type
_entity_poly.pdbx_seq_one_letter_code
_entity_poly.pdbx_strand_id
1 'polypeptide(L)' 'MSDYVTVERADNEAMADLIRQRLEQNGIACIVESGRTAALAGSGASYAVTVPSEDADRAREILGA' A
#
# COMPACT_ATOMS: atom_id res chain seq x y z
N MET A 1 -19.98 1.59 -0.68
CA MET A 1 -18.95 0.58 -0.55
C MET A 1 -17.65 1.08 -1.10
N SER A 2 -16.60 0.92 -0.34
CA SER A 2 -15.30 1.43 -0.75
C SER A 2 -14.51 0.34 -1.44
N ASP A 3 -14.03 0.65 -2.62
CA ASP A 3 -13.02 -0.17 -3.24
C ASP A 3 -11.67 0.21 -2.66
N TYR A 4 -10.77 -0.75 -2.64
CA TYR A 4 -9.40 -0.48 -2.24
C TYR A 4 -8.52 -0.33 -3.47
N VAL A 5 -7.65 0.66 -3.42
CA VAL A 5 -6.74 0.92 -4.54
C VAL A 5 -5.31 0.95 -4.02
N THR A 6 -4.38 0.52 -4.86
CA THR A 6 -2.96 0.53 -4.52
C THR A 6 -2.43 1.94 -4.64
N VAL A 7 -1.83 2.44 -3.56
CA VAL A 7 -1.23 3.77 -3.58
C VAL A 7 0.28 3.72 -3.55
N GLU A 8 0.86 2.59 -3.17
CA GLU A 8 2.30 2.45 -3.14
C GLU A 8 2.67 0.98 -3.19
N ARG A 9 3.87 0.70 -3.67
CA ARG A 9 4.40 -0.65 -3.69
C ARG A 9 5.75 -0.66 -2.99
N ALA A 10 6.08 -1.78 -2.40
CA ALA A 10 7.35 -1.93 -1.69
C ALA A 10 8.00 -3.25 -2.09
N ASP A 11 9.31 -3.26 -2.07
CA ASP A 11 10.09 -4.42 -2.48
C ASP A 11 10.23 -5.44 -1.37
N ASN A 12 9.98 -5.04 -0.14
CA ASN A 12 10.09 -5.95 0.99
C ASN A 12 9.06 -5.60 2.04
N GLU A 13 8.88 -6.52 2.97
CA GLU A 13 7.85 -6.39 4.00
C GLU A 13 8.12 -5.21 4.93
N ALA A 14 9.39 -5.00 5.29
CA ALA A 14 9.73 -3.91 6.20
C ALA A 14 9.34 -2.56 5.61
N MET A 15 9.59 -2.39 4.34
CA MET A 15 9.23 -1.16 3.64
C MET A 15 7.73 -0.96 3.60
N ALA A 16 7.00 -2.04 3.25
CA ALA A 16 5.54 -1.99 3.23
C ALA A 16 4.98 -1.64 4.59
N ASP A 17 5.57 -2.19 5.65
CA ASP A 17 5.12 -1.92 7.00
C ASP A 17 5.34 -0.46 7.40
N LEU A 18 6.46 0.11 7.00
CA LEU A 18 6.73 1.53 7.25
C LEU A 18 5.69 2.41 6.57
N ILE A 19 5.36 2.09 5.34
CA ILE A 19 4.34 2.85 4.61
C ILE A 19 3.00 2.72 5.31
N ARG A 20 2.63 1.51 5.69
CA ARG A 20 1.38 1.27 6.39
C ARG A 20 1.31 2.07 7.69
N GLN A 21 2.37 2.03 8.48
CA GLN A 21 2.40 2.76 9.74
C GLN A 21 2.20 4.26 9.53
N ARG A 22 2.84 4.79 8.50
CA ARG A 22 2.72 6.21 8.22
C ARG A 22 1.28 6.59 7.90
N LEU A 23 0.62 5.78 7.09
CA LEU A 23 -0.77 6.04 6.75
C LEU A 23 -1.68 5.90 7.97
N GLU A 24 -1.45 4.88 8.77
CA GLU A 24 -2.28 4.67 9.95
C GLU A 24 -2.11 5.80 10.97
N GLN A 25 -0.91 6.34 11.09
CA GLN A 25 -0.67 7.48 11.96
C GLN A 25 -1.45 8.71 11.51
N ASN A 26 -1.83 8.76 10.26
CA ASN A 26 -2.63 9.85 9.72
C ASN A 26 -4.11 9.49 9.61
N GLY A 27 -4.52 8.41 10.25
CA GLY A 27 -5.92 8.05 10.31
C GLY A 27 -6.45 7.33 9.09
N ILE A 28 -5.58 6.81 8.24
CA ILE A 28 -5.99 6.11 7.03
C ILE A 28 -5.81 4.62 7.24
N ALA A 29 -6.91 3.88 7.14
CA ALA A 29 -6.84 2.43 7.18
C ALA A 29 -6.19 1.92 5.91
N CYS A 30 -5.29 0.95 6.01
CA CYS A 30 -4.68 0.38 4.83
C CYS A 30 -4.46 -1.10 4.99
N ILE A 31 -4.36 -1.76 3.86
CA ILE A 31 -4.13 -3.19 3.80
C ILE A 31 -2.88 -3.41 2.96
N VAL A 32 -1.98 -4.23 3.49
CA VAL A 32 -0.79 -4.62 2.75
C VAL A 32 -1.04 -6.00 2.18
N GLU A 33 -0.97 -6.09 0.86
CA GLU A 33 -1.13 -7.37 0.17
C GLU A 33 0.23 -7.82 -0.33
N SER A 34 0.63 -8.99 0.11
CA SER A 34 1.85 -9.59 -0.43
C SER A 34 1.49 -10.31 -1.71
N GLY A 35 2.24 -10.03 -2.74
CA GLY A 35 1.82 -10.46 -4.05
C GLY A 35 2.31 -11.80 -4.45
N ARG A 36 1.51 -12.81 -4.26
CA ARG A 36 1.65 -14.02 -5.04
C ARG A 36 1.57 -13.69 -6.50
N THR A 37 0.66 -12.78 -6.81
CA THR A 37 0.51 -12.30 -8.17
C THR A 37 1.78 -11.64 -8.66
N ALA A 38 2.42 -10.86 -7.79
CA ALA A 38 3.69 -10.24 -8.14
C ALA A 38 4.79 -11.26 -8.32
N ALA A 39 4.80 -12.29 -7.49
CA ALA A 39 5.75 -13.38 -7.65
C ALA A 39 5.54 -14.11 -8.97
N LEU A 40 4.31 -14.29 -9.38
CA LEU A 40 3.99 -14.91 -10.66
C LEU A 40 4.41 -14.04 -11.82
N ALA A 41 4.51 -12.75 -11.61
CA ALA A 41 5.01 -11.85 -12.63
C ALA A 41 6.53 -11.90 -12.76
N GLY A 42 7.18 -12.71 -11.94
CA GLY A 42 8.59 -12.95 -12.08
C GLY A 42 9.51 -11.90 -11.52
N SER A 43 8.98 -10.97 -10.79
CA SER A 43 9.79 -9.86 -10.28
C SER A 43 10.11 -9.98 -8.80
N GLY A 44 10.04 -11.20 -8.27
CA GLY A 44 10.29 -11.40 -6.87
C GLY A 44 9.14 -10.92 -6.01
N ALA A 45 9.37 -10.88 -4.71
CA ALA A 45 8.33 -10.48 -3.78
C ALA A 45 8.06 -9.00 -3.92
N SER A 46 6.79 -8.63 -4.00
CA SER A 46 6.43 -7.24 -3.89
C SER A 46 5.17 -7.14 -3.04
N TYR A 47 5.01 -5.98 -2.44
CA TYR A 47 3.93 -5.73 -1.50
C TYR A 47 3.18 -4.51 -1.99
N ALA A 48 1.86 -4.61 -2.05
CA ALA A 48 1.02 -3.50 -2.45
C ALA A 48 0.35 -2.93 -1.21
N VAL A 49 0.49 -1.64 -1.00
CA VAL A 49 -0.20 -0.95 0.07
C VAL A 49 -1.45 -0.33 -0.51
N THR A 50 -2.59 -0.77 -0.03
CA THR A 50 -3.89 -0.35 -0.56
C THR A 50 -4.68 0.39 0.49
N VAL A 51 -5.47 1.35 0.04
CA VAL A 51 -6.33 2.15 0.90
C VAL A 51 -7.71 2.24 0.26
N PRO A 52 -8.75 2.59 1.04
CA PRO A 52 -10.05 2.85 0.41
C PRO A 52 -9.92 3.94 -0.64
N SER A 53 -10.66 3.80 -1.71
CA SER A 53 -10.54 4.74 -2.83
C SER A 53 -10.80 6.18 -2.42
N GLU A 54 -11.67 6.39 -1.46
CA GLU A 54 -11.97 7.74 -0.99
C GLU A 54 -10.79 8.38 -0.25
N ASP A 55 -9.82 7.57 0.19
CA ASP A 55 -8.64 8.07 0.89
C ASP A 55 -7.40 8.11 0.00
N ALA A 56 -7.53 7.72 -1.26
CA ALA A 56 -6.37 7.54 -2.13
C ALA A 56 -5.58 8.83 -2.32
N ASP A 57 -6.26 9.93 -2.60
CA ASP A 57 -5.57 11.21 -2.82
C ASP A 57 -4.84 11.66 -1.57
N ARG A 58 -5.50 11.52 -0.43
CA ARG A 58 -4.89 11.90 0.84
C ARG A 58 -3.69 11.03 1.15
N ALA A 59 -3.83 9.73 0.89
CA ALA A 59 -2.72 8.80 1.12
C ALA A 59 -1.50 9.18 0.28
N ARG A 60 -1.73 9.52 -0.98
CA ARG A 60 -0.62 9.91 -1.85
C ARG A 60 0.05 11.19 -1.36
N GLU A 61 -0.73 12.14 -0.85
CA GLU A 61 -0.17 13.35 -0.27
C GLU A 61 0.71 13.05 0.94
N ILE A 62 0.23 12.18 1.80
CA ILE A 62 0.97 11.79 3.00
C ILE A 62 2.30 11.13 2.62
N LEU A 63 2.28 10.31 1.58
CA LEU A 63 3.48 9.62 1.14
C LEU A 63 4.42 10.50 0.34
N GLY A 64 4.04 11.73 0.09
CA GLY A 64 4.91 12.69 -0.55
C GLY A 64 5.05 12.50 -2.05
N ALA A 65 4.07 11.89 -2.63
CA ALA A 65 4.09 11.67 -4.07
C ALA A 65 3.63 12.91 -4.81
#